data_4d02be52f006928e3f9400aff385566e
#
_entry.id   4d02be52f006928e3f9400aff385566e
#
_cell.length_a   1.000
_cell.length_b   1.000
_cell.length_c   1.000
_cell.angle_alpha   90.00
_cell.angle_beta   90.00
_cell.angle_gamma   90.00
#
_symmetry.space_group_name_H-M   'P 1'
#
loop_
_entity.id
_entity.type
_entity.pdbx_description
1 polymer ?
#
loop_
_entity_poly.entity_id
_entity_poly.type
_entity_poly.pdbx_seq_one_letter_code
_entity_poly.pdbx_strand_id
1 'polypeptide(L)'
;MLVAEGVLDENKKVSEYVPELAESAFGDATVRNLLDMTTALNYSEDYSDPNADIWEYSASGNLQKPEGYKGAMYYYQYLEKVKKKGEHGKKFAYKTVNTDALGWVISRATGKSIPDLLSEKIWAPMGANYDGYYQVDSRGIAFAGGGFNANLRDLAMFGEMVRRRGWFNGKQILPEQVVDDILKNADNDRFDKESYPNLKGWGYRNMWWVTNNADKAFCARGVYGQTIYIDMAAEMVLVRLASMPVASNAANDPYSLPAYQAVADYLIEKY
;
A
#
# COMPACT_ATOMS: atom_id res chain seq x y z
N MET A 1 3.47 -10.11 6.92
CA MET A 1 2.98 -10.90 8.07
C MET A 1 2.42 -12.25 7.61
N LEU A 2 1.26 -12.35 6.97
CA LEU A 2 0.63 -13.62 6.60
C LEU A 2 1.50 -14.56 5.74
N VAL A 3 2.36 -14.01 4.88
CA VAL A 3 3.37 -14.79 4.14
C VAL A 3 4.39 -15.39 5.10
N ALA A 4 4.92 -14.60 6.05
CA ALA A 4 5.88 -15.07 7.05
C ALA A 4 5.29 -16.12 8.01
N GLU A 5 3.98 -16.08 8.21
CA GLU A 5 3.23 -17.07 9.01
C GLU A 5 2.84 -18.33 8.20
N GLY A 6 3.13 -18.37 6.90
CA GLY A 6 2.76 -19.49 6.02
C GLY A 6 1.26 -19.59 5.69
N VAL A 7 0.48 -18.56 6.03
CA VAL A 7 -0.97 -18.50 5.72
C VAL A 7 -1.20 -18.12 4.27
N LEU A 8 -0.32 -17.30 3.69
CA LEU A 8 -0.38 -16.81 2.33
C LEU A 8 0.91 -17.21 1.60
N ASP A 9 0.78 -17.92 0.48
CA ASP A 9 1.89 -18.23 -0.41
C ASP A 9 2.00 -17.15 -1.50
N GLU A 10 3.07 -16.37 -1.46
CA GLU A 10 3.29 -15.27 -2.38
C GLU A 10 3.57 -15.68 -3.83
N ASN A 11 3.95 -16.94 -4.07
CA ASN A 11 4.23 -17.48 -5.39
C ASN A 11 2.99 -18.05 -6.09
N LYS A 12 1.91 -18.27 -5.35
CA LYS A 12 0.64 -18.71 -5.91
C LYS A 12 0.00 -17.62 -6.76
N LYS A 13 -0.75 -18.07 -7.78
CA LYS A 13 -1.55 -17.16 -8.59
C LYS A 13 -2.74 -16.63 -7.78
N VAL A 14 -3.12 -15.41 -8.10
CA VAL A 14 -4.30 -14.76 -7.51
C VAL A 14 -5.57 -15.60 -7.73
N SER A 15 -5.73 -16.20 -8.92
CA SER A 15 -6.87 -17.07 -9.24
C SER A 15 -6.95 -18.35 -8.41
N GLU A 16 -5.87 -18.79 -7.78
CA GLU A 16 -5.91 -19.93 -6.86
C GLU A 16 -6.59 -19.59 -5.52
N TYR A 17 -6.59 -18.33 -5.13
CA TYR A 17 -7.30 -17.81 -3.96
C TYR A 17 -8.68 -17.24 -4.32
N VAL A 18 -8.76 -16.56 -5.46
CA VAL A 18 -9.94 -15.85 -5.95
C VAL A 18 -10.24 -16.29 -7.39
N PRO A 19 -10.93 -17.44 -7.58
CA PRO A 19 -11.25 -17.97 -8.91
C PRO A 19 -12.04 -16.98 -9.79
N GLU A 20 -12.80 -16.06 -9.19
CA GLU A 20 -13.56 -15.03 -9.88
C GLU A 20 -12.66 -14.09 -10.70
N LEU A 21 -11.39 -13.97 -10.33
CA LEU A 21 -10.41 -13.16 -11.05
C LEU A 21 -9.69 -13.90 -12.17
N ALA A 22 -10.01 -15.20 -12.42
CA ALA A 22 -9.28 -16.03 -13.39
C ALA A 22 -9.24 -15.43 -14.81
N GLU A 23 -10.33 -14.81 -15.26
CA GLU A 23 -10.45 -14.20 -16.59
C GLU A 23 -10.05 -12.71 -16.63
N SER A 24 -9.70 -12.14 -15.49
CA SER A 24 -9.20 -10.77 -15.37
C SER A 24 -7.69 -10.72 -15.54
N ALA A 25 -7.16 -9.50 -15.58
CA ALA A 25 -5.71 -9.26 -15.60
C ALA A 25 -4.98 -9.80 -14.36
N PHE A 26 -5.69 -10.07 -13.27
CA PHE A 26 -5.10 -10.59 -12.04
C PHE A 26 -4.97 -12.13 -12.06
N GLY A 27 -5.68 -12.84 -12.93
CA GLY A 27 -5.83 -14.28 -12.86
C GLY A 27 -4.51 -15.06 -12.90
N ASP A 28 -3.57 -14.67 -13.74
CA ASP A 28 -2.24 -15.27 -13.86
C ASP A 28 -1.13 -14.50 -13.13
N ALA A 29 -1.46 -13.39 -12.47
CA ALA A 29 -0.54 -12.69 -11.58
C ALA A 29 -0.32 -13.51 -10.30
N THR A 30 0.91 -13.48 -9.76
CA THR A 30 1.18 -14.02 -8.43
C THR A 30 0.82 -13.02 -7.34
N VAL A 31 0.61 -13.49 -6.11
CA VAL A 31 0.47 -12.63 -4.94
C VAL A 31 1.68 -11.69 -4.79
N ARG A 32 2.88 -12.17 -5.14
CA ARG A 32 4.11 -11.36 -5.15
C ARG A 32 4.01 -10.18 -6.15
N ASN A 33 3.39 -10.39 -7.31
CA ASN A 33 3.19 -9.31 -8.26
C ASN A 33 2.27 -8.20 -7.71
N LEU A 34 1.25 -8.56 -6.92
CA LEU A 34 0.40 -7.59 -6.23
C LEU A 34 1.20 -6.83 -5.16
N LEU A 35 1.91 -7.55 -4.30
CA LEU A 35 2.70 -6.99 -3.19
C LEU A 35 3.75 -5.98 -3.66
N ASP A 36 4.37 -6.23 -4.81
CA ASP A 36 5.46 -5.40 -5.35
C ASP A 36 4.98 -4.46 -6.48
N MET A 37 3.66 -4.35 -6.70
CA MET A 37 3.07 -3.48 -7.73
C MET A 37 3.67 -3.72 -9.13
N THR A 38 3.95 -5.00 -9.48
CA THR A 38 4.52 -5.40 -10.76
C THR A 38 3.53 -6.11 -11.68
N THR A 39 2.25 -5.86 -11.49
CA THR A 39 1.20 -6.36 -12.36
C THR A 39 1.13 -5.57 -13.68
N ALA A 40 0.88 -6.27 -14.78
CA ALA A 40 0.74 -5.66 -16.10
C ALA A 40 -0.75 -5.41 -16.41
N LEU A 41 -1.32 -4.39 -15.79
CA LEU A 41 -2.72 -4.02 -15.97
C LEU A 41 -2.88 -2.93 -17.02
N ASN A 42 -3.88 -3.07 -17.86
CA ASN A 42 -4.40 -1.95 -18.67
C ASN A 42 -5.29 -1.09 -17.77
N TYR A 43 -4.68 -0.21 -17.01
CA TYR A 43 -5.33 0.62 -16.00
C TYR A 43 -4.53 1.91 -15.82
N SER A 44 -5.21 3.04 -15.92
CA SER A 44 -4.64 4.37 -15.70
C SER A 44 -4.98 4.89 -14.31
N GLU A 45 -3.96 5.36 -13.61
CA GLU A 45 -4.08 6.05 -12.32
C GLU A 45 -3.58 7.51 -12.42
N ASP A 46 -3.76 8.12 -13.58
CA ASP A 46 -3.48 9.54 -13.78
C ASP A 46 -4.62 10.40 -13.21
N TYR A 47 -4.41 10.92 -12.02
CA TYR A 47 -5.38 11.78 -11.34
C TYR A 47 -5.66 13.12 -12.04
N SER A 48 -4.87 13.49 -13.05
CA SER A 48 -5.06 14.70 -13.85
C SER A 48 -5.95 14.45 -15.07
N ASP A 49 -6.10 13.19 -15.50
CA ASP A 49 -7.00 12.79 -16.58
C ASP A 49 -8.39 12.41 -16.04
N PRO A 50 -9.45 13.18 -16.36
CA PRO A 50 -10.80 12.87 -15.90
C PRO A 50 -11.37 11.56 -16.47
N ASN A 51 -10.72 10.97 -17.49
CA ASN A 51 -11.11 9.70 -18.10
C ASN A 51 -10.26 8.52 -17.59
N ALA A 52 -9.35 8.75 -16.63
CA ALA A 52 -8.53 7.67 -16.09
C ALA A 52 -9.38 6.63 -15.36
N ASP A 53 -8.96 5.37 -15.44
CA ASP A 53 -9.67 4.22 -14.86
C ASP A 53 -9.86 4.34 -13.34
N ILE A 54 -8.98 5.07 -12.65
CA ILE A 54 -9.10 5.33 -11.20
C ILE A 54 -10.44 5.97 -10.83
N TRP A 55 -11.02 6.80 -11.69
CA TRP A 55 -12.29 7.46 -11.41
C TRP A 55 -13.48 6.51 -11.53
N GLU A 56 -13.50 5.61 -12.53
CA GLU A 56 -14.52 4.56 -12.61
C GLU A 56 -14.38 3.58 -11.43
N TYR A 57 -13.14 3.22 -11.09
CA TYR A 57 -12.86 2.39 -9.93
C TYR A 57 -13.37 3.05 -8.64
N SER A 58 -13.04 4.31 -8.40
CA SER A 58 -13.54 5.08 -7.26
C SER A 58 -15.07 5.13 -7.22
N ALA A 59 -15.70 5.39 -8.35
CA ALA A 59 -17.15 5.40 -8.46
C ALA A 59 -17.78 4.04 -8.12
N SER A 60 -17.10 2.92 -8.43
CA SER A 60 -17.57 1.59 -8.07
C SER A 60 -17.70 1.37 -6.56
N GLY A 61 -16.89 2.05 -5.75
CA GLY A 61 -16.92 2.02 -4.29
C GLY A 61 -17.96 2.95 -3.66
N ASN A 62 -18.46 3.95 -4.38
CA ASN A 62 -19.42 4.91 -3.83
C ASN A 62 -20.75 4.23 -3.46
N LEU A 63 -21.29 4.54 -2.30
CA LEU A 63 -22.59 4.04 -1.86
C LEU A 63 -23.73 4.63 -2.73
N GLN A 64 -23.61 5.90 -3.09
CA GLN A 64 -24.51 6.56 -4.04
C GLN A 64 -23.83 6.68 -5.38
N LYS A 65 -24.39 6.04 -6.40
CA LYS A 65 -23.86 6.11 -7.76
C LYS A 65 -24.32 7.40 -8.45
N PRO A 66 -23.50 7.99 -9.32
CA PRO A 66 -23.95 9.08 -10.20
C PRO A 66 -25.19 8.66 -11.01
N GLU A 67 -26.04 9.62 -11.34
CA GLU A 67 -27.21 9.36 -12.20
C GLU A 67 -26.73 8.79 -13.56
N GLY A 68 -27.41 7.72 -14.01
CA GLY A 68 -27.05 7.04 -15.26
C GLY A 68 -25.77 6.18 -15.21
N TYR A 69 -25.15 6.00 -14.05
CA TYR A 69 -23.97 5.16 -13.91
C TYR A 69 -24.23 3.72 -14.35
N LYS A 70 -23.39 3.20 -15.24
CA LYS A 70 -23.50 1.83 -15.79
C LYS A 70 -22.26 0.97 -15.52
N GLY A 71 -21.31 1.48 -14.72
CA GLY A 71 -20.06 0.79 -14.35
C GLY A 71 -20.25 -0.30 -13.29
N ALA A 72 -19.16 -0.73 -12.72
CA ALA A 72 -19.16 -1.70 -11.62
C ALA A 72 -19.82 -1.13 -10.36
N MET A 73 -20.59 -1.95 -9.65
CA MET A 73 -21.39 -1.52 -8.49
C MET A 73 -20.66 -1.64 -7.16
N TYR A 74 -19.53 -2.36 -7.12
CA TYR A 74 -18.69 -2.58 -5.95
C TYR A 74 -17.25 -2.94 -6.40
N TYR A 75 -16.27 -2.82 -5.49
CA TYR A 75 -14.85 -2.97 -5.83
C TYR A 75 -14.51 -4.26 -6.55
N TYR A 76 -14.93 -5.41 -6.04
CA TYR A 76 -14.57 -6.71 -6.62
C TYR A 76 -15.13 -6.89 -8.04
N GLN A 77 -16.35 -6.38 -8.30
CA GLN A 77 -16.91 -6.40 -9.66
C GLN A 77 -16.09 -5.57 -10.65
N TYR A 78 -15.44 -4.51 -10.19
CA TYR A 78 -14.51 -3.74 -11.03
C TYR A 78 -13.25 -4.57 -11.33
N LEU A 79 -12.67 -5.21 -10.31
CA LEU A 79 -11.44 -6.01 -10.48
C LEU A 79 -11.60 -7.14 -11.50
N GLU A 80 -12.77 -7.77 -11.57
CA GLU A 80 -13.10 -8.81 -12.55
C GLU A 80 -13.01 -8.32 -14.02
N LYS A 81 -13.17 -7.01 -14.25
CA LYS A 81 -13.18 -6.39 -15.59
C LYS A 81 -11.82 -5.90 -16.05
N VAL A 82 -10.85 -5.74 -15.15
CA VAL A 82 -9.54 -5.20 -15.48
C VAL A 82 -8.83 -6.10 -16.49
N LYS A 83 -8.35 -5.50 -17.58
CA LYS A 83 -7.68 -6.22 -18.67
C LYS A 83 -6.17 -6.17 -18.53
N LYS A 84 -5.51 -7.21 -19.04
CA LYS A 84 -4.06 -7.32 -19.05
C LYS A 84 -3.44 -6.55 -20.21
N LYS A 85 -2.27 -5.92 -19.94
CA LYS A 85 -1.45 -5.24 -20.96
C LYS A 85 0.03 -5.52 -20.67
N GLY A 86 0.58 -6.56 -21.27
CA GLY A 86 1.98 -6.94 -21.10
C GLY A 86 2.19 -8.16 -20.19
N GLU A 87 3.34 -8.24 -19.55
CA GLU A 87 3.81 -9.35 -18.72
C GLU A 87 3.98 -8.91 -17.27
N HIS A 88 3.44 -9.70 -16.33
CA HIS A 88 3.65 -9.45 -14.90
C HIS A 88 5.12 -9.61 -14.51
N GLY A 89 5.55 -8.89 -13.46
CA GLY A 89 6.90 -8.99 -12.90
C GLY A 89 7.99 -8.22 -13.65
N LYS A 90 7.67 -7.54 -14.75
CA LYS A 90 8.67 -6.84 -15.59
C LYS A 90 8.93 -5.40 -15.15
N LYS A 91 7.90 -4.69 -14.71
CA LYS A 91 7.99 -3.26 -14.41
C LYS A 91 7.14 -2.93 -13.18
N PHE A 92 7.67 -2.08 -12.34
CA PHE A 92 6.89 -1.45 -11.28
C PHE A 92 5.93 -0.41 -11.87
N ALA A 93 4.68 -0.46 -11.46
CA ALA A 93 3.69 0.58 -11.73
C ALA A 93 2.69 0.60 -10.58
N TYR A 94 2.71 1.68 -9.80
CA TYR A 94 1.76 1.84 -8.71
C TYR A 94 0.33 1.89 -9.25
N LYS A 95 -0.53 1.01 -8.71
CA LYS A 95 -1.96 0.93 -9.08
C LYS A 95 -2.74 0.47 -7.86
N THR A 96 -3.62 1.34 -7.38
CA THR A 96 -4.46 1.11 -6.19
C THR A 96 -5.20 -0.22 -6.22
N VAL A 97 -5.71 -0.61 -7.38
CA VAL A 97 -6.44 -1.88 -7.57
C VAL A 97 -5.65 -3.14 -7.21
N ASN A 98 -4.31 -3.09 -7.20
CA ASN A 98 -3.49 -4.21 -6.73
C ASN A 98 -3.70 -4.47 -5.24
N THR A 99 -3.83 -3.41 -4.43
CA THR A 99 -4.03 -3.55 -3.00
C THR A 99 -5.41 -4.12 -2.69
N ASP A 100 -6.43 -3.75 -3.46
CA ASP A 100 -7.78 -4.29 -3.28
C ASP A 100 -7.90 -5.75 -3.77
N ALA A 101 -7.22 -6.10 -4.86
CA ALA A 101 -7.08 -7.50 -5.27
C ALA A 101 -6.36 -8.34 -4.19
N LEU A 102 -5.29 -7.79 -3.59
CA LEU A 102 -4.61 -8.41 -2.46
C LEU A 102 -5.51 -8.52 -1.23
N GLY A 103 -6.32 -7.49 -0.94
CA GLY A 103 -7.33 -7.50 0.12
C GLY A 103 -8.32 -8.66 -0.05
N TRP A 104 -8.78 -8.89 -1.28
CA TRP A 104 -9.65 -10.04 -1.60
C TRP A 104 -8.94 -11.38 -1.38
N VAL A 105 -7.70 -11.52 -1.88
CA VAL A 105 -6.86 -12.71 -1.65
C VAL A 105 -6.69 -12.99 -0.16
N ILE A 106 -6.35 -11.97 0.64
CA ILE A 106 -6.17 -12.09 2.09
C ILE A 106 -7.48 -12.56 2.75
N SER A 107 -8.61 -11.96 2.40
CA SER A 107 -9.90 -12.34 2.97
C SER A 107 -10.27 -13.80 2.63
N ARG A 108 -9.95 -14.27 1.43
CA ARG A 108 -10.17 -15.67 1.02
C ARG A 108 -9.23 -16.65 1.72
N ALA A 109 -7.96 -16.29 1.85
CA ALA A 109 -6.96 -17.14 2.51
C ALA A 109 -7.21 -17.30 4.01
N THR A 110 -7.78 -16.27 4.66
CA THR A 110 -7.95 -16.23 6.11
C THR A 110 -9.40 -16.49 6.58
N GLY A 111 -10.38 -16.34 5.70
CA GLY A 111 -11.80 -16.36 6.05
C GLY A 111 -12.25 -15.14 6.87
N LYS A 112 -11.41 -14.07 6.98
CA LYS A 112 -11.68 -12.87 7.78
C LYS A 112 -11.69 -11.61 6.92
N SER A 113 -12.39 -10.59 7.37
CA SER A 113 -12.33 -9.26 6.74
C SER A 113 -10.97 -8.57 7.02
N ILE A 114 -10.59 -7.61 6.17
CA ILE A 114 -9.38 -6.81 6.39
C ILE A 114 -9.44 -6.02 7.70
N PRO A 115 -10.55 -5.34 8.05
CA PRO A 115 -10.67 -4.67 9.34
C PRO A 115 -10.49 -5.60 10.55
N ASP A 116 -11.09 -6.80 10.52
CA ASP A 116 -10.97 -7.77 11.61
C ASP A 116 -9.52 -8.23 11.77
N LEU A 117 -8.84 -8.54 10.65
CA LEU A 117 -7.43 -8.94 10.67
C LEU A 117 -6.52 -7.82 11.18
N LEU A 118 -6.74 -6.59 10.73
CA LEU A 118 -5.98 -5.43 11.20
C LEU A 118 -6.17 -5.23 12.70
N SER A 119 -7.41 -5.30 13.17
CA SER A 119 -7.75 -5.17 14.58
C SER A 119 -7.08 -6.25 15.41
N GLU A 120 -7.25 -7.52 15.05
CA GLU A 120 -6.77 -8.67 15.80
C GLU A 120 -5.24 -8.77 15.82
N LYS A 121 -4.61 -8.58 14.65
CA LYS A 121 -3.18 -8.87 14.49
C LYS A 121 -2.26 -7.67 14.73
N ILE A 122 -2.76 -6.46 14.59
CA ILE A 122 -1.92 -5.26 14.63
C ILE A 122 -2.48 -4.22 15.60
N TRP A 123 -3.71 -3.74 15.40
CA TRP A 123 -4.23 -2.55 16.07
C TRP A 123 -4.40 -2.76 17.59
N ALA A 124 -5.10 -3.80 17.99
CA ALA A 124 -5.27 -4.15 19.39
C ALA A 124 -3.95 -4.62 20.04
N PRO A 125 -3.13 -5.51 19.43
CA PRO A 125 -1.82 -5.85 19.96
C PRO A 125 -0.87 -4.67 20.16
N MET A 126 -0.89 -3.69 19.26
CA MET A 126 -0.08 -2.47 19.36
C MET A 126 -0.54 -1.58 20.53
N GLY A 127 -1.79 -1.70 20.96
CA GLY A 127 -2.37 -0.85 21.98
C GLY A 127 -2.74 0.52 21.47
N ALA A 128 -3.31 0.58 20.25
CA ALA A 128 -3.79 1.82 19.66
C ALA A 128 -4.76 2.53 20.62
N ASN A 129 -4.69 3.87 20.68
CA ASN A 129 -5.49 4.65 21.61
C ASN A 129 -6.93 4.86 21.13
N TYR A 130 -7.14 4.79 19.81
CA TYR A 130 -8.44 5.03 19.18
C TYR A 130 -8.72 3.99 18.11
N ASP A 131 -10.00 3.79 17.85
CA ASP A 131 -10.43 2.95 16.73
C ASP A 131 -10.06 3.60 15.40
N GLY A 132 -9.61 2.76 14.46
CA GLY A 132 -9.56 3.10 13.05
C GLY A 132 -10.81 2.63 12.34
N TYR A 133 -11.13 3.20 11.18
CA TYR A 133 -12.25 2.74 10.37
C TYR A 133 -11.88 2.68 8.88
N TYR A 134 -12.56 1.80 8.17
CA TYR A 134 -12.44 1.69 6.72
C TYR A 134 -13.63 2.29 6.01
N GLN A 135 -13.35 2.98 4.90
CA GLN A 135 -14.37 3.23 3.90
C GLN A 135 -14.76 1.88 3.27
N VAL A 136 -16.05 1.66 3.09
CA VAL A 136 -16.60 0.42 2.51
C VAL A 136 -17.49 0.73 1.31
N ASP A 137 -17.61 -0.22 0.39
CA ASP A 137 -18.55 -0.17 -0.72
C ASP A 137 -19.98 -0.64 -0.32
N SER A 138 -20.86 -0.75 -1.31
CA SER A 138 -22.26 -1.17 -1.11
C SER A 138 -22.42 -2.62 -0.64
N ARG A 139 -21.37 -3.42 -0.67
CA ARG A 139 -21.30 -4.81 -0.17
C ARG A 139 -20.60 -4.92 1.18
N GLY A 140 -20.19 -3.79 1.77
CA GLY A 140 -19.41 -3.78 3.01
C GLY A 140 -17.94 -4.20 2.80
N ILE A 141 -17.45 -4.24 1.56
CA ILE A 141 -16.05 -4.56 1.25
C ILE A 141 -15.19 -3.33 1.58
N ALA A 142 -14.20 -3.53 2.43
CA ALA A 142 -13.26 -2.47 2.79
C ALA A 142 -12.40 -2.05 1.60
N PHE A 143 -12.26 -0.75 1.38
CA PHE A 143 -11.31 -0.19 0.43
C PHE A 143 -9.88 -0.36 0.95
N ALA A 144 -9.26 -1.48 0.63
CA ALA A 144 -7.93 -1.82 1.11
C ALA A 144 -6.85 -0.91 0.50
N GLY A 145 -7.10 -0.38 -0.70
CA GLY A 145 -6.18 0.49 -1.44
C GLY A 145 -5.98 1.90 -0.87
N GLY A 146 -6.86 2.36 0.05
CA GLY A 146 -6.75 3.72 0.57
C GLY A 146 -7.83 4.13 1.58
N GLY A 147 -8.71 3.22 1.98
CA GLY A 147 -9.88 3.53 2.79
C GLY A 147 -9.66 3.55 4.30
N PHE A 148 -8.47 3.22 4.79
CA PHE A 148 -8.20 3.21 6.23
C PHE A 148 -7.99 4.61 6.78
N ASN A 149 -8.71 4.94 7.83
CA ASN A 149 -8.65 6.21 8.54
C ASN A 149 -8.28 5.96 10.00
N ALA A 150 -7.26 6.66 10.47
CA ALA A 150 -6.79 6.58 11.85
C ALA A 150 -6.19 7.93 12.29
N ASN A 151 -6.00 8.11 13.59
CA ASN A 151 -5.40 9.33 14.07
C ASN A 151 -3.86 9.33 13.91
N LEU A 152 -3.28 10.54 13.96
CA LEU A 152 -1.86 10.77 13.75
C LEU A 152 -0.96 9.95 14.71
N ARG A 153 -1.33 9.90 15.99
CA ARG A 153 -0.50 9.24 17.02
C ARG A 153 -0.50 7.72 16.86
N ASP A 154 -1.63 7.12 16.56
CA ASP A 154 -1.71 5.67 16.35
C ASP A 154 -0.99 5.26 15.06
N LEU A 155 -1.01 6.10 14.01
CA LEU A 155 -0.16 5.92 12.83
C LEU A 155 1.33 6.03 13.16
N ALA A 156 1.72 6.92 14.08
CA ALA A 156 3.10 7.01 14.56
C ALA A 156 3.50 5.78 15.39
N MET A 157 2.62 5.27 16.23
CA MET A 157 2.83 4.01 16.96
C MET A 157 3.00 2.83 15.99
N PHE A 158 2.19 2.77 14.94
CA PHE A 158 2.37 1.78 13.87
C PHE A 158 3.73 1.91 13.18
N GLY A 159 4.13 3.12 12.81
CA GLY A 159 5.46 3.39 12.25
C GLY A 159 6.59 2.97 13.18
N GLU A 160 6.50 3.29 14.47
CA GLU A 160 7.49 2.90 15.48
C GLU A 160 7.56 1.38 15.69
N MET A 161 6.42 0.70 15.69
CA MET A 161 6.38 -0.75 15.71
C MET A 161 7.15 -1.34 14.51
N VAL A 162 6.91 -0.81 13.30
CA VAL A 162 7.62 -1.25 12.08
C VAL A 162 9.12 -0.93 12.18
N ARG A 163 9.50 0.29 12.62
CA ARG A 163 10.90 0.68 12.83
C ARG A 163 11.63 -0.30 13.77
N ARG A 164 10.95 -0.73 14.85
CA ARG A 164 11.45 -1.73 15.82
C ARG A 164 11.30 -3.16 15.32
N ARG A 165 11.23 -3.37 14.02
CA ARG A 165 11.12 -4.71 13.41
C ARG A 165 9.99 -5.54 14.00
N GLY A 166 8.87 -4.90 14.27
CA GLY A 166 7.66 -5.52 14.80
C GLY A 166 7.60 -5.69 16.33
N TRP A 167 8.64 -5.31 17.04
CA TRP A 167 8.62 -5.36 18.51
C TRP A 167 7.99 -4.09 19.07
N PHE A 168 6.85 -4.22 19.71
CA PHE A 168 6.16 -3.08 20.31
C PHE A 168 5.28 -3.54 21.49
N ASN A 169 5.03 -2.66 22.43
CA ASN A 169 4.19 -2.93 23.62
C ASN A 169 4.55 -4.25 24.32
N GLY A 170 5.85 -4.52 24.46
CA GLY A 170 6.39 -5.69 25.18
C GLY A 170 6.26 -7.03 24.45
N LYS A 171 5.94 -7.05 23.15
CA LYS A 171 5.78 -8.29 22.36
C LYS A 171 6.16 -8.10 20.90
N GLN A 172 6.43 -9.23 20.23
CA GLN A 172 6.63 -9.28 18.78
C GLN A 172 5.26 -9.34 18.10
N ILE A 173 4.85 -8.23 17.47
CA ILE A 173 3.56 -8.10 16.75
C ILE A 173 3.72 -8.50 15.28
N LEU A 174 4.78 -8.02 14.62
CA LEU A 174 5.16 -8.44 13.27
C LEU A 174 6.40 -9.32 13.34
N PRO A 175 6.49 -10.44 12.62
CA PRO A 175 7.74 -11.18 12.48
C PRO A 175 8.86 -10.25 11.95
N GLU A 176 10.05 -10.29 12.55
CA GLU A 176 11.17 -9.41 12.21
C GLU A 176 11.54 -9.48 10.72
N GLN A 177 11.49 -10.67 10.14
CA GLN A 177 11.77 -10.91 8.74
C GLN A 177 10.88 -10.10 7.76
N VAL A 178 9.72 -9.62 8.20
CA VAL A 178 8.84 -8.77 7.37
C VAL A 178 9.53 -7.45 7.04
N VAL A 179 10.15 -6.82 8.03
CA VAL A 179 10.88 -5.55 7.84
C VAL A 179 12.19 -5.79 7.11
N ASP A 180 12.88 -6.88 7.41
CA ASP A 180 14.09 -7.28 6.71
C ASP A 180 13.84 -7.52 5.22
N ASP A 181 12.73 -8.15 4.86
CA ASP A 181 12.36 -8.37 3.46
C ASP A 181 12.11 -7.04 2.73
N ILE A 182 11.45 -6.08 3.38
CA ILE A 182 11.26 -4.73 2.80
C ILE A 182 12.61 -4.08 2.50
N LEU A 183 13.52 -4.06 3.48
CA LEU A 183 14.79 -3.34 3.38
C LEU A 183 15.81 -4.01 2.44
N LYS A 184 15.80 -5.34 2.31
CA LYS A 184 16.79 -6.09 1.54
C LYS A 184 16.38 -6.37 0.10
N ASN A 185 15.07 -6.44 -0.17
CA ASN A 185 14.54 -6.96 -1.44
C ASN A 185 13.74 -5.93 -2.24
N ALA A 186 13.83 -4.64 -1.90
CA ALA A 186 13.24 -3.59 -2.70
C ALA A 186 14.02 -3.42 -4.01
N ASP A 187 13.39 -3.89 -5.09
CA ASP A 187 13.97 -3.88 -6.43
C ASP A 187 13.86 -2.47 -7.05
N ASN A 188 14.99 -1.87 -7.40
CA ASN A 188 15.07 -0.58 -8.08
C ASN A 188 15.25 -0.70 -9.60
N ASP A 189 15.57 -1.88 -10.12
CA ASP A 189 15.74 -2.08 -11.57
C ASP A 189 14.40 -2.07 -12.30
N ARG A 190 13.34 -2.54 -11.63
CA ARG A 190 11.97 -2.49 -12.13
C ARG A 190 11.31 -1.13 -11.93
N PHE A 191 11.89 -0.28 -11.09
CA PHE A 191 11.34 1.03 -10.75
C PHE A 191 11.45 1.99 -11.94
N ASP A 192 10.29 2.54 -12.37
CA ASP A 192 10.22 3.42 -13.53
C ASP A 192 10.74 4.82 -13.22
N LYS A 193 11.98 5.09 -13.63
CA LYS A 193 12.66 6.38 -13.40
C LYS A 193 11.98 7.54 -14.14
N GLU A 194 11.30 7.25 -15.25
CA GLU A 194 10.61 8.28 -16.05
C GLU A 194 9.28 8.67 -15.39
N SER A 195 8.54 7.70 -14.89
CA SER A 195 7.27 7.94 -14.19
C SER A 195 7.46 8.55 -12.79
N TYR A 196 8.65 8.33 -12.17
CA TYR A 196 8.96 8.82 -10.81
C TYR A 196 10.28 9.60 -10.77
N PRO A 197 10.39 10.75 -11.45
CA PRO A 197 11.67 11.48 -11.62
C PRO A 197 12.27 12.00 -10.30
N ASN A 198 11.42 12.23 -9.29
CA ASN A 198 11.84 12.70 -7.96
C ASN A 198 12.32 11.56 -7.04
N LEU A 199 12.14 10.30 -7.44
CA LEU A 199 12.43 9.12 -6.61
C LEU A 199 13.59 8.30 -7.18
N LYS A 200 14.69 8.96 -7.52
CA LYS A 200 15.88 8.31 -8.09
C LYS A 200 16.49 7.31 -7.09
N GLY A 201 16.73 6.09 -7.55
CA GLY A 201 17.34 5.04 -6.72
C GLY A 201 16.36 4.30 -5.80
N TRP A 202 15.11 4.77 -5.72
CA TRP A 202 14.11 4.10 -4.92
C TRP A 202 13.72 2.75 -5.50
N GLY A 203 13.16 1.92 -4.65
CA GLY A 203 12.54 0.65 -5.00
C GLY A 203 11.18 0.51 -4.31
N TYR A 204 10.55 -0.65 -4.52
CA TYR A 204 9.25 -0.95 -3.92
C TYR A 204 9.21 -2.41 -3.45
N ARG A 205 8.72 -2.63 -2.23
CA ARG A 205 8.60 -3.99 -1.70
C ARG A 205 7.46 -4.06 -0.68
N ASN A 206 6.60 -5.07 -0.82
CA ASN A 206 5.52 -5.34 0.15
C ASN A 206 4.66 -4.11 0.48
N MET A 207 4.24 -3.35 -0.52
CA MET A 207 3.45 -2.11 -0.38
C MET A 207 4.22 -0.92 0.25
N TRP A 208 5.56 -1.00 0.37
CA TRP A 208 6.39 0.08 0.87
C TRP A 208 7.28 0.68 -0.22
N TRP A 209 7.37 2.00 -0.21
CA TRP A 209 8.32 2.78 -1.00
C TRP A 209 9.65 2.81 -0.24
N VAL A 210 10.71 2.31 -0.83
CA VAL A 210 12.04 2.18 -0.18
C VAL A 210 13.02 3.10 -0.86
N THR A 211 13.66 3.98 -0.09
CA THR A 211 14.58 5.00 -0.63
C THR A 211 15.87 4.40 -1.15
N ASN A 212 16.29 3.25 -0.62
CA ASN A 212 17.61 2.62 -0.83
C ASN A 212 18.78 3.56 -0.48
N ASN A 213 18.56 4.56 0.39
CA ASN A 213 19.62 5.42 0.91
C ASN A 213 20.46 4.71 2.01
N ALA A 214 21.54 5.36 2.44
CA ALA A 214 22.42 4.82 3.48
C ALA A 214 21.70 4.62 4.81
N ASP A 215 20.70 5.46 5.10
CA ASP A 215 19.95 5.45 6.37
C ASP A 215 18.87 4.38 6.41
N LYS A 216 18.68 3.65 5.29
CA LYS A 216 17.66 2.60 5.15
C LYS A 216 16.25 3.13 5.44
N ALA A 217 15.95 4.30 4.88
CA ALA A 217 14.64 4.89 5.03
C ALA A 217 13.62 4.26 4.06
N PHE A 218 12.37 4.19 4.49
CA PHE A 218 11.25 3.74 3.67
C PHE A 218 9.95 4.37 4.15
N CYS A 219 8.91 4.36 3.31
CA CYS A 219 7.68 5.06 3.67
C CYS A 219 6.43 4.42 3.05
N ALA A 220 5.30 4.60 3.73
CA ALA A 220 3.97 4.50 3.16
C ALA A 220 3.56 5.90 2.68
N ARG A 221 2.97 5.98 1.48
CA ARG A 221 2.61 7.24 0.83
C ARG A 221 1.16 7.19 0.35
N GLY A 222 0.35 8.11 0.84
CA GLY A 222 -1.02 8.29 0.43
C GLY A 222 -1.21 9.54 -0.42
N VAL A 223 -2.35 9.62 -1.09
CA VAL A 223 -2.75 10.81 -1.87
C VAL A 223 -2.83 12.05 -0.98
N TYR A 224 -2.75 13.22 -1.59
CA TYR A 224 -2.83 14.53 -0.94
C TYR A 224 -1.79 14.76 0.15
N GLY A 225 -0.67 14.03 0.12
CA GLY A 225 0.45 14.25 1.02
C GLY A 225 0.45 13.43 2.31
N GLN A 226 -0.39 12.40 2.44
CA GLN A 226 -0.31 11.47 3.57
C GLN A 226 1.02 10.72 3.56
N THR A 227 1.68 10.60 4.70
CA THR A 227 2.98 9.91 4.75
C THR A 227 3.21 9.31 6.13
N ILE A 228 3.74 8.09 6.16
CA ILE A 228 4.48 7.52 7.29
C ILE A 228 5.89 7.29 6.77
N TYR A 229 6.85 8.06 7.23
CA TYR A 229 8.26 7.96 6.86
C TYR A 229 9.03 7.37 8.03
N ILE A 230 9.79 6.31 7.78
CA ILE A 230 10.57 5.58 8.76
C ILE A 230 12.03 5.63 8.34
N ASP A 231 12.89 6.10 9.23
CA ASP A 231 14.32 6.14 9.03
C ASP A 231 15.00 5.28 10.10
N MET A 232 15.73 4.27 9.63
CA MET A 232 16.31 3.27 10.54
C MET A 232 17.57 3.79 11.23
N ALA A 233 18.39 4.59 10.55
CA ALA A 233 19.62 5.13 11.11
C ALA A 233 19.35 6.29 12.08
N ALA A 234 18.43 7.17 11.73
CA ALA A 234 18.01 8.28 12.58
C ALA A 234 17.12 7.87 13.76
N GLU A 235 16.74 6.59 13.83
CA GLU A 235 15.71 6.08 14.76
C GLU A 235 14.42 6.91 14.72
N MET A 236 14.01 7.37 13.54
CA MET A 236 12.95 8.34 13.35
C MET A 236 11.70 7.73 12.72
N VAL A 237 10.55 8.16 13.22
CA VAL A 237 9.25 8.00 12.55
C VAL A 237 8.61 9.38 12.39
N LEU A 238 8.30 9.74 11.16
CA LEU A 238 7.59 10.96 10.83
C LEU A 238 6.24 10.60 10.21
N VAL A 239 5.16 11.12 10.78
CA VAL A 239 3.81 10.95 10.23
C VAL A 239 3.26 12.32 9.84
N ARG A 240 2.74 12.40 8.63
CA ARG A 240 2.04 13.59 8.14
C ARG A 240 0.65 13.21 7.65
N LEU A 241 -0.34 13.90 8.19
CA LEU A 241 -1.69 13.99 7.64
C LEU A 241 -1.80 15.36 6.95
N ALA A 242 -2.23 15.38 5.71
CA ALA A 242 -2.29 16.59 4.90
C ALA A 242 -3.49 16.58 3.95
N SER A 243 -3.84 17.75 3.44
CA SER A 243 -4.87 17.97 2.43
C SER A 243 -4.30 18.86 1.31
N MET A 244 -3.25 18.37 0.64
CA MET A 244 -2.65 19.07 -0.48
C MET A 244 -3.64 19.18 -1.64
N PRO A 245 -3.58 20.24 -2.47
CA PRO A 245 -4.56 20.46 -3.52
C PRO A 245 -4.53 19.42 -4.65
N VAL A 246 -3.41 18.68 -4.80
CA VAL A 246 -3.21 17.68 -5.83
C VAL A 246 -3.01 16.31 -5.20
N ALA A 247 -3.65 15.28 -5.74
CA ALA A 247 -3.56 13.92 -5.23
C ALA A 247 -2.14 13.34 -5.33
N SER A 248 -1.45 13.59 -6.45
CA SER A 248 -0.08 13.12 -6.67
C SER A 248 0.92 13.80 -5.75
N ASN A 249 1.78 13.02 -5.11
CA ASN A 249 2.87 13.53 -4.26
C ASN A 249 4.03 14.15 -5.07
N ALA A 250 4.10 13.92 -6.38
CA ALA A 250 5.19 14.42 -7.23
C ALA A 250 5.41 15.94 -7.13
N ALA A 251 4.34 16.70 -6.92
CA ALA A 251 4.41 18.15 -6.71
C ALA A 251 5.01 18.55 -5.35
N ASN A 252 4.91 17.70 -4.35
CA ASN A 252 5.33 17.96 -2.98
C ASN A 252 6.71 17.34 -2.65
N ASP A 253 7.11 16.31 -3.39
CA ASP A 253 8.36 15.57 -3.17
C ASP A 253 9.60 16.48 -3.12
N PRO A 254 9.76 17.48 -4.00
CA PRO A 254 10.94 18.36 -3.97
C PRO A 254 11.13 19.14 -2.67
N TYR A 255 10.06 19.29 -1.89
CA TYR A 255 10.09 20.00 -0.60
C TYR A 255 10.03 19.03 0.58
N SER A 256 9.16 18.02 0.49
CA SER A 256 8.88 17.10 1.59
C SER A 256 10.03 16.15 1.86
N LEU A 257 10.60 15.55 0.81
CA LEU A 257 11.66 14.54 0.99
C LEU A 257 12.94 15.15 1.54
N PRO A 258 13.46 16.32 1.05
CA PRO A 258 14.58 16.98 1.67
C PRO A 258 14.32 17.42 3.12
N ALA A 259 13.09 17.84 3.45
CA ALA A 259 12.75 18.20 4.82
C ALA A 259 12.79 17.00 5.77
N TYR A 260 12.34 15.84 5.32
CA TYR A 260 12.42 14.59 6.12
C TYR A 260 13.89 14.20 6.34
N GLN A 261 14.71 14.26 5.28
CA GLN A 261 16.14 13.97 5.38
C GLN A 261 16.84 14.94 6.34
N ALA A 262 16.56 16.23 6.25
CA ALA A 262 17.18 17.22 7.14
C ALA A 262 16.86 16.97 8.63
N VAL A 263 15.67 16.47 8.96
CA VAL A 263 15.33 16.05 10.32
C VAL A 263 16.11 14.80 10.71
N ALA A 264 16.23 13.82 9.81
CA ALA A 264 17.01 12.60 10.05
C ALA A 264 18.49 12.93 10.30
N ASP A 265 19.10 13.74 9.42
CA ASP A 265 20.50 14.17 9.53
C ASP A 265 20.77 14.87 10.89
N TYR A 266 19.86 15.78 11.28
CA TYR A 266 19.96 16.44 12.59
C TYR A 266 19.91 15.47 13.77
N LEU A 267 19.04 14.44 13.69
CA LEU A 267 18.95 13.43 14.75
C LEU A 267 20.21 12.57 14.82
N ILE A 268 20.76 12.13 13.66
CA ILE A 268 21.97 11.33 13.57
C ILE A 268 23.19 12.11 14.12
N GLU A 269 23.28 13.43 13.84
CA GLU A 269 24.39 14.26 14.34
C GLU A 269 24.32 14.52 15.83
N LYS A 270 23.11 14.54 16.39
CA LYS A 270 22.87 14.93 17.78
C LYS A 270 22.93 13.76 18.76
N TYR A 271 22.58 12.56 18.31
CA TYR A 271 22.46 11.39 19.17
C TYR A 271 23.32 10.22 18.67
#